data_e2926e132a6359e46ea0b99be683ba44
#
_entry.id   e2926e132a6359e46ea0b99be683ba44
#
_cell.length_a   1.000
_cell.length_b   1.000
_cell.length_c   1.000
_cell.angle_alpha   90.00
_cell.angle_beta   90.00
_cell.angle_gamma   90.00
#
_symmetry.space_group_name_H-M   'P 1'
#
loop_
_entity.id
_entity.type
_entity.pdbx_description
1 polymer ?
#
loop_
_entity_poly.entity_id
_entity_poly.type
_entity_poly.pdbx_seq_one_letter_code
_entity_poly.pdbx_strand_id
1 'polypeptide(L)'
;TVQSVVDATGVTFDSLAQMNPDLQSLDQEIPAGTELLTGASSAELLKVKVVQTETETVAIPFSTEKSESDEYDFGKTVTLQEGVDGLEDVTYEITMIDGEVTERQAVSYNVLQEPVTQITVTGTKLKNGMVAKLGSGSFVWPVPGYKYVSRWMGNGHRGADICAAYGTPIYASDSGTVIAAGWHYSYGNYVEIDHGNGYKTLYAHMSRILVSQGQAVSKMDQIGEVGSTGNSTGNHCHFEMYYNNV
;
A
#
# COMPACT_ATOMS: atom_id res chain seq x y z
N THR A 1 -17.13 -17.87 72.16
CA THR A 1 -15.69 -18.10 71.82
C THR A 1 -15.41 -17.94 70.35
N VAL A 2 -14.16 -17.87 69.95
CA VAL A 2 -13.73 -17.86 68.57
C VAL A 2 -14.21 -19.14 67.87
N GLN A 3 -14.19 -20.29 68.50
CA GLN A 3 -14.71 -21.56 67.95
C GLN A 3 -16.14 -21.41 67.46
N SER A 4 -17.01 -20.75 68.25
CA SER A 4 -18.43 -20.59 67.86
C SER A 4 -18.56 -19.72 66.57
N VAL A 5 -17.66 -18.81 66.36
CA VAL A 5 -17.64 -17.99 65.10
C VAL A 5 -17.14 -18.83 63.93
N VAL A 6 -16.10 -19.63 64.10
CA VAL A 6 -15.60 -20.59 63.11
C VAL A 6 -16.68 -21.55 62.68
N ASP A 7 -17.38 -22.14 63.67
CA ASP A 7 -18.49 -23.09 63.41
C ASP A 7 -19.65 -22.43 62.66
N ALA A 8 -19.98 -21.21 63.02
CA ALA A 8 -21.10 -20.48 62.44
C ALA A 8 -20.82 -19.94 61.04
N THR A 9 -19.56 -19.58 60.75
CA THR A 9 -19.18 -18.94 59.49
C THR A 9 -18.52 -19.89 58.48
N GLY A 10 -18.02 -21.04 58.94
CA GLY A 10 -17.22 -21.97 58.12
C GLY A 10 -15.83 -21.45 57.75
N VAL A 11 -15.42 -20.31 58.30
CA VAL A 11 -14.08 -19.74 58.09
C VAL A 11 -13.06 -20.45 58.97
N THR A 12 -11.90 -20.84 58.48
CA THR A 12 -10.89 -21.49 59.32
C THR A 12 -10.31 -20.51 60.34
N PHE A 13 -9.81 -21.00 61.46
CA PHE A 13 -9.20 -20.16 62.48
C PHE A 13 -8.02 -19.35 61.94
N ASP A 14 -7.15 -19.96 61.12
CA ASP A 14 -6.02 -19.29 60.54
C ASP A 14 -6.42 -18.10 59.66
N SER A 15 -7.48 -18.26 58.87
CA SER A 15 -8.00 -17.18 58.05
C SER A 15 -8.65 -16.07 58.91
N LEU A 16 -9.36 -16.47 59.96
CA LEU A 16 -9.99 -15.50 60.87
C LEU A 16 -8.95 -14.73 61.68
N ALA A 17 -7.90 -15.38 62.17
CA ALA A 17 -6.81 -14.77 62.92
C ALA A 17 -5.94 -13.86 62.04
N GLN A 18 -5.75 -14.22 60.77
CA GLN A 18 -5.02 -13.36 59.84
C GLN A 18 -5.74 -12.02 59.61
N MET A 19 -7.06 -12.04 59.57
CA MET A 19 -7.86 -10.81 59.39
C MET A 19 -8.12 -10.06 60.71
N ASN A 20 -7.99 -10.75 61.85
CA ASN A 20 -8.22 -10.21 63.19
C ASN A 20 -6.99 -10.57 64.06
N PRO A 21 -5.90 -9.81 64.06
CA PRO A 21 -4.66 -10.17 64.73
C PRO A 21 -4.74 -10.33 66.25
N ASP A 22 -5.79 -9.84 66.84
CA ASP A 22 -6.07 -9.97 68.27
C ASP A 22 -6.59 -11.35 68.70
N LEU A 23 -6.92 -12.21 67.73
CA LEU A 23 -7.40 -13.58 67.98
C LEU A 23 -6.18 -14.50 68.09
N GLN A 24 -6.03 -15.15 69.28
CA GLN A 24 -4.85 -15.96 69.56
C GLN A 24 -5.17 -17.46 69.69
N SER A 25 -6.44 -17.82 69.97
CA SER A 25 -6.85 -19.21 70.10
C SER A 25 -8.34 -19.41 69.85
N LEU A 26 -8.74 -20.66 69.52
CA LEU A 26 -10.15 -21.04 69.32
C LEU A 26 -10.98 -20.87 70.59
N ASP A 27 -10.39 -21.08 71.77
CA ASP A 27 -11.05 -20.99 73.06
C ASP A 27 -11.17 -19.57 73.61
N GLN A 28 -10.58 -18.60 72.95
CA GLN A 28 -10.59 -17.20 73.32
C GLN A 28 -12.06 -16.70 73.39
N GLU A 29 -12.43 -16.10 74.53
CA GLU A 29 -13.67 -15.42 74.70
C GLU A 29 -13.71 -14.09 73.96
N ILE A 30 -14.83 -13.88 73.24
CA ILE A 30 -15.08 -12.66 72.53
C ILE A 30 -16.20 -11.91 73.20
N PRO A 31 -15.98 -10.64 73.65
CA PRO A 31 -17.02 -9.84 74.23
C PRO A 31 -18.22 -9.71 73.26
N ALA A 32 -19.44 -9.68 73.82
CA ALA A 32 -20.64 -9.44 73.04
C ALA A 32 -20.56 -8.05 72.33
N GLY A 33 -20.81 -7.98 71.06
CA GLY A 33 -20.74 -6.75 70.27
C GLY A 33 -19.38 -6.50 69.60
N THR A 34 -18.38 -7.43 69.73
CA THR A 34 -17.13 -7.34 69.01
C THR A 34 -17.37 -7.60 67.52
N GLU A 35 -16.97 -6.69 66.65
CA GLU A 35 -16.98 -6.88 65.22
C GLU A 35 -15.72 -7.66 64.79
N LEU A 36 -15.92 -8.77 64.07
CA LEU A 36 -14.85 -9.56 63.50
C LEU A 36 -14.95 -9.58 61.97
N LEU A 37 -13.82 -9.42 61.36
CA LEU A 37 -13.70 -9.63 59.92
C LEU A 37 -13.69 -11.13 59.62
N THR A 38 -14.77 -11.68 59.06
CA THR A 38 -14.95 -13.09 58.78
C THR A 38 -14.59 -13.54 57.36
N GLY A 39 -14.27 -12.64 56.50
CA GLY A 39 -13.80 -12.88 55.15
C GLY A 39 -13.21 -11.59 54.58
N ALA A 40 -12.12 -11.67 53.87
CA ALA A 40 -12.01 -10.80 52.75
C ALA A 40 -13.20 -11.20 51.87
N SER A 41 -14.19 -10.35 51.77
CA SER A 41 -15.03 -10.37 50.61
C SER A 41 -14.07 -10.19 49.44
N SER A 42 -13.58 -11.28 48.83
CA SER A 42 -13.44 -11.26 47.42
C SER A 42 -14.89 -11.10 46.95
N ALA A 43 -15.40 -9.86 47.01
CA ALA A 43 -16.41 -9.47 46.09
C ALA A 43 -15.74 -9.82 44.75
N GLU A 44 -16.04 -10.98 44.17
CA GLU A 44 -16.03 -11.10 42.73
C GLU A 44 -16.91 -9.93 42.34
N LEU A 45 -16.22 -8.83 41.95
CA LEU A 45 -16.89 -7.65 41.44
C LEU A 45 -17.73 -8.18 40.30
N LEU A 46 -19.05 -8.12 40.51
CA LEU A 46 -20.01 -8.62 39.53
C LEU A 46 -19.66 -7.93 38.23
N LYS A 47 -18.97 -8.60 37.30
CA LYS A 47 -18.62 -8.04 36.02
C LYS A 47 -19.90 -7.92 35.22
N VAL A 48 -20.37 -6.70 35.04
CA VAL A 48 -21.57 -6.42 34.25
C VAL A 48 -21.16 -6.39 32.77
N LYS A 49 -21.55 -7.46 32.06
CA LYS A 49 -21.44 -7.49 30.59
C LYS A 49 -22.70 -6.88 30.00
N VAL A 50 -22.54 -5.81 29.24
CA VAL A 50 -23.60 -5.17 28.45
C VAL A 50 -23.28 -5.37 26.97
N VAL A 51 -24.26 -5.84 26.21
CA VAL A 51 -24.18 -5.93 24.74
C VAL A 51 -25.25 -5.00 24.18
N GLN A 52 -24.82 -4.07 23.34
CA GLN A 52 -25.74 -3.15 22.67
C GLN A 52 -25.40 -3.08 21.18
N THR A 53 -26.36 -2.63 20.38
CA THR A 53 -26.16 -2.39 18.96
C THR A 53 -26.11 -0.89 18.66
N GLU A 54 -25.22 -0.49 17.79
CA GLU A 54 -25.12 0.87 17.27
C GLU A 54 -25.06 0.81 15.75
N THR A 55 -25.81 1.68 15.07
CA THR A 55 -25.79 1.77 13.62
C THR A 55 -25.14 3.10 13.21
N GLU A 56 -24.16 3.02 12.31
CA GLU A 56 -23.42 4.15 11.79
C GLU A 56 -23.50 4.13 10.25
N THR A 57 -23.82 5.27 9.65
CA THR A 57 -23.80 5.42 8.20
C THR A 57 -22.39 5.77 7.76
N VAL A 58 -21.78 4.95 6.91
CA VAL A 58 -20.44 5.11 6.39
C VAL A 58 -20.44 5.24 4.87
N ALA A 59 -19.41 5.90 4.32
CA ALA A 59 -19.26 6.00 2.89
C ALA A 59 -18.65 4.71 2.31
N ILE A 60 -19.18 4.25 1.18
CA ILE A 60 -18.57 3.22 0.34
C ILE A 60 -17.75 3.94 -0.73
N PRO A 61 -16.41 3.87 -0.73
CA PRO A 61 -15.60 4.56 -1.72
C PRO A 61 -15.92 4.10 -3.14
N PHE A 62 -16.00 5.04 -4.09
CA PHE A 62 -16.15 4.69 -5.49
C PHE A 62 -14.88 4.07 -6.07
N SER A 63 -15.03 3.22 -7.08
CA SER A 63 -13.94 2.68 -7.89
C SER A 63 -13.64 3.60 -9.08
N THR A 64 -12.42 3.47 -9.65
CA THR A 64 -12.04 4.18 -10.88
C THR A 64 -11.71 3.17 -11.97
N GLU A 65 -12.42 3.26 -13.10
CA GLU A 65 -12.08 2.56 -14.33
C GLU A 65 -11.29 3.47 -15.26
N LYS A 66 -10.20 2.93 -15.82
CA LYS A 66 -9.33 3.63 -16.76
C LYS A 66 -9.35 2.93 -18.10
N SER A 67 -9.51 3.69 -19.17
CA SER A 67 -9.44 3.19 -20.54
C SER A 67 -8.62 4.13 -21.44
N GLU A 68 -8.38 3.72 -22.67
CA GLU A 68 -7.65 4.46 -23.69
C GLU A 68 -8.58 4.76 -24.86
N SER A 69 -8.38 5.90 -25.53
CA SER A 69 -9.12 6.26 -26.75
C SER A 69 -8.26 7.11 -27.69
N ASP A 70 -8.38 6.84 -28.99
CA ASP A 70 -7.75 7.60 -30.07
C ASP A 70 -8.57 8.85 -30.49
N GLU A 71 -9.68 9.10 -29.81
CA GLU A 71 -10.47 10.34 -30.01
C GLU A 71 -9.80 11.54 -29.34
N TYR A 72 -9.02 11.33 -28.28
CA TYR A 72 -8.35 12.37 -27.50
C TYR A 72 -6.85 12.42 -27.77
N ASP A 73 -6.27 13.62 -27.67
CA ASP A 73 -4.84 13.84 -27.85
C ASP A 73 -4.03 13.02 -26.82
N PHE A 74 -2.87 12.53 -27.28
CA PHE A 74 -1.94 11.72 -26.50
C PHE A 74 -1.61 12.35 -25.14
N GLY A 75 -1.77 11.55 -24.08
CA GLY A 75 -1.49 11.94 -22.70
C GLY A 75 -2.58 12.82 -22.04
N LYS A 76 -3.62 13.24 -22.80
CA LYS A 76 -4.74 13.99 -22.22
C LYS A 76 -5.69 13.02 -21.52
N THR A 77 -5.91 13.21 -20.22
CA THR A 77 -6.92 12.45 -19.47
C THR A 77 -8.23 13.24 -19.43
N VAL A 78 -9.32 12.56 -19.73
CA VAL A 78 -10.70 13.10 -19.71
C VAL A 78 -11.52 12.22 -18.77
N THR A 79 -12.26 12.86 -17.86
CA THR A 79 -13.25 12.16 -17.02
C THR A 79 -14.56 12.12 -17.77
N LEU A 80 -15.01 10.92 -18.13
CA LEU A 80 -16.30 10.70 -18.80
C LEU A 80 -17.44 10.61 -17.80
N GLN A 81 -17.17 10.07 -16.63
CA GLN A 81 -18.11 9.94 -15.53
C GLN A 81 -17.40 10.23 -14.22
N GLU A 82 -17.95 11.17 -13.44
CA GLU A 82 -17.43 11.43 -12.09
C GLU A 82 -17.83 10.30 -11.14
N GLY A 83 -16.91 9.94 -10.25
CA GLY A 83 -17.18 9.00 -9.17
C GLY A 83 -18.02 9.66 -8.07
N VAL A 84 -18.91 8.89 -7.49
CA VAL A 84 -19.69 9.31 -6.32
C VAL A 84 -19.60 8.18 -5.27
N ASP A 85 -19.23 8.51 -4.04
CA ASP A 85 -19.24 7.54 -2.97
C ASP A 85 -20.67 7.05 -2.70
N GLY A 86 -20.80 5.77 -2.44
CA GLY A 86 -22.01 5.16 -1.93
C GLY A 86 -22.15 5.41 -0.43
N LEU A 87 -23.27 4.96 0.13
CA LEU A 87 -23.55 5.00 1.56
C LEU A 87 -24.08 3.65 2.01
N GLU A 88 -23.60 3.19 3.17
CA GLU A 88 -24.13 2.01 3.83
C GLU A 88 -24.31 2.23 5.33
N ASP A 89 -25.34 1.61 5.89
CA ASP A 89 -25.50 1.51 7.33
C ASP A 89 -24.79 0.25 7.82
N VAL A 90 -23.80 0.44 8.68
CA VAL A 90 -23.11 -0.65 9.37
C VAL A 90 -23.64 -0.72 10.79
N THR A 91 -24.23 -1.87 11.16
CA THR A 91 -24.65 -2.14 12.53
C THR A 91 -23.54 -2.87 13.24
N TYR A 92 -23.09 -2.29 14.35
CA TYR A 92 -22.07 -2.87 15.23
C TYR A 92 -22.73 -3.45 16.48
N GLU A 93 -22.27 -4.60 16.90
CA GLU A 93 -22.47 -5.12 18.25
C GLU A 93 -21.30 -4.66 19.12
N ILE A 94 -21.61 -3.95 20.20
CA ILE A 94 -20.62 -3.39 21.13
C ILE A 94 -20.77 -4.13 22.44
N THR A 95 -19.73 -4.84 22.88
CA THR A 95 -19.64 -5.48 24.18
C THR A 95 -18.88 -4.55 25.14
N MET A 96 -19.51 -4.27 26.27
CA MET A 96 -18.90 -3.52 27.38
C MET A 96 -18.81 -4.41 28.62
N ILE A 97 -17.71 -4.31 29.34
CA ILE A 97 -17.54 -4.94 30.68
C ILE A 97 -17.23 -3.79 31.65
N ASP A 98 -18.08 -3.69 32.68
CA ASP A 98 -17.96 -2.65 33.72
C ASP A 98 -17.92 -1.21 33.15
N GLY A 99 -18.62 -0.98 32.01
CA GLY A 99 -18.71 0.31 31.33
C GLY A 99 -17.59 0.58 30.35
N GLU A 100 -16.60 -0.30 30.21
CA GLU A 100 -15.53 -0.17 29.21
C GLU A 100 -15.82 -1.02 27.96
N VAL A 101 -15.67 -0.44 26.78
CA VAL A 101 -15.82 -1.17 25.51
C VAL A 101 -14.67 -2.16 25.36
N THR A 102 -15.02 -3.45 25.33
CA THR A 102 -14.05 -4.54 25.18
C THR A 102 -14.04 -5.13 23.76
N GLU A 103 -15.16 -4.98 23.04
CA GLU A 103 -15.28 -5.51 21.66
C GLU A 103 -16.27 -4.64 20.87
N ARG A 104 -15.95 -4.40 19.59
CA ARG A 104 -16.84 -3.77 18.60
C ARG A 104 -16.77 -4.59 17.34
N GLN A 105 -17.86 -5.25 16.96
CA GLN A 105 -17.92 -6.13 15.78
C GLN A 105 -19.04 -5.68 14.85
N ALA A 106 -18.76 -5.53 13.55
CA ALA A 106 -19.79 -5.29 12.55
C ALA A 106 -20.59 -6.60 12.34
N VAL A 107 -21.92 -6.52 12.50
CA VAL A 107 -22.83 -7.66 12.43
C VAL A 107 -23.80 -7.58 11.25
N SER A 108 -24.01 -6.39 10.69
CA SER A 108 -24.91 -6.20 9.54
C SER A 108 -24.48 -5.02 8.69
N TYR A 109 -24.70 -5.15 7.38
CA TYR A 109 -24.46 -4.12 6.38
C TYR A 109 -25.73 -3.93 5.57
N ASN A 110 -26.16 -2.69 5.38
CA ASN A 110 -27.30 -2.34 4.56
C ASN A 110 -26.94 -1.18 3.62
N VAL A 111 -26.76 -1.48 2.35
CA VAL A 111 -26.41 -0.47 1.34
C VAL A 111 -27.60 0.46 1.12
N LEU A 112 -27.43 1.73 1.42
CA LEU A 112 -28.42 2.79 1.20
C LEU A 112 -28.30 3.38 -0.21
N GLN A 113 -27.06 3.52 -0.68
CA GLN A 113 -26.75 4.04 -2.01
C GLN A 113 -25.50 3.33 -2.55
N GLU A 114 -25.64 2.74 -3.73
CA GLU A 114 -24.49 2.15 -4.42
C GLU A 114 -23.51 3.23 -4.88
N PRO A 115 -22.19 2.99 -4.80
CA PRO A 115 -21.21 3.90 -5.33
C PRO A 115 -21.27 3.96 -6.85
N VAL A 116 -21.04 5.17 -7.41
CA VAL A 116 -20.92 5.38 -8.85
C VAL A 116 -19.44 5.33 -9.23
N THR A 117 -19.07 4.40 -10.10
CA THR A 117 -17.69 4.25 -10.58
C THR A 117 -17.26 5.49 -11.38
N GLN A 118 -16.09 6.03 -11.09
CA GLN A 118 -15.45 7.03 -11.93
C GLN A 118 -14.91 6.37 -13.21
N ILE A 119 -15.18 6.99 -14.37
CA ILE A 119 -14.65 6.53 -15.66
C ILE A 119 -13.72 7.60 -16.22
N THR A 120 -12.46 7.26 -16.41
CA THR A 120 -11.46 8.14 -17.04
C THR A 120 -10.91 7.52 -18.30
N VAL A 121 -10.66 8.36 -19.30
CA VAL A 121 -10.09 7.96 -20.59
C VAL A 121 -8.82 8.75 -20.83
N THR A 122 -7.74 8.05 -21.19
CA THR A 122 -6.49 8.71 -21.62
C THR A 122 -6.36 8.65 -23.13
N GLY A 123 -6.09 9.81 -23.72
CA GLY A 123 -5.94 9.97 -25.16
C GLY A 123 -4.68 9.29 -25.69
N THR A 124 -4.80 8.69 -26.87
CA THR A 124 -3.70 7.99 -27.58
C THR A 124 -3.42 8.61 -28.95
N LYS A 125 -4.15 9.66 -29.36
CA LYS A 125 -4.00 10.31 -30.67
C LYS A 125 -2.77 11.22 -30.73
N LEU A 126 -1.80 10.91 -31.57
CA LEU A 126 -0.66 11.77 -31.86
C LEU A 126 -1.01 12.86 -32.87
N LYS A 127 -0.28 14.00 -32.85
CA LYS A 127 -0.48 15.13 -33.77
C LYS A 127 -0.40 14.76 -35.26
N ASN A 128 0.27 13.65 -35.60
CA ASN A 128 0.37 13.12 -36.96
C ASN A 128 -0.77 12.16 -37.32
N GLY A 129 -1.77 12.00 -36.45
CA GLY A 129 -2.87 11.07 -36.66
C GLY A 129 -2.55 9.60 -36.34
N MET A 130 -1.35 9.30 -35.86
CA MET A 130 -0.98 7.96 -35.38
C MET A 130 -1.56 7.75 -33.97
N VAL A 131 -1.77 6.48 -33.61
CA VAL A 131 -2.23 6.06 -32.29
C VAL A 131 -1.03 5.68 -31.44
N ALA A 132 -0.86 6.32 -30.30
CA ALA A 132 0.18 5.99 -29.34
C ALA A 132 -0.22 4.81 -28.45
N LYS A 133 0.77 4.14 -27.88
CA LYS A 133 0.57 3.11 -26.88
C LYS A 133 0.96 3.63 -25.51
N LEU A 134 0.08 3.44 -24.52
CA LEU A 134 0.34 3.87 -23.15
C LEU A 134 1.12 2.81 -22.36
N GLY A 135 2.03 3.28 -21.50
CA GLY A 135 2.76 2.44 -20.57
C GLY A 135 1.92 2.09 -19.35
N SER A 136 2.23 0.94 -18.77
CA SER A 136 1.56 0.44 -17.56
C SER A 136 2.03 1.12 -16.27
N GLY A 137 3.17 1.82 -16.31
CA GLY A 137 3.86 2.33 -15.12
C GLY A 137 4.67 1.27 -14.36
N SER A 138 4.67 0.03 -14.85
CA SER A 138 5.48 -1.07 -14.33
C SER A 138 6.63 -1.35 -15.28
N PHE A 139 7.84 -0.95 -14.91
CA PHE A 139 9.00 -0.98 -15.79
C PHE A 139 9.80 -2.27 -15.64
N VAL A 140 10.34 -2.77 -16.75
CA VAL A 140 11.29 -3.88 -16.78
C VAL A 140 12.71 -3.35 -17.08
N TRP A 141 13.71 -4.14 -16.70
CA TRP A 141 15.09 -3.82 -16.98
C TRP A 141 15.37 -3.89 -18.50
N PRO A 142 15.97 -2.84 -19.10
CA PRO A 142 16.03 -2.73 -20.56
C PRO A 142 17.03 -3.67 -21.22
N VAL A 143 18.01 -4.17 -20.48
CA VAL A 143 19.08 -5.05 -21.00
C VAL A 143 19.16 -6.31 -20.16
N PRO A 144 18.29 -7.31 -20.37
CA PRO A 144 18.27 -8.55 -19.55
C PRO A 144 19.60 -9.33 -19.58
N GLY A 145 20.36 -9.21 -20.70
CA GLY A 145 21.67 -9.85 -20.87
C GLY A 145 22.88 -9.02 -20.39
N TYR A 146 22.69 -8.07 -19.48
CA TYR A 146 23.77 -7.23 -18.96
C TYR A 146 24.75 -8.03 -18.07
N LYS A 147 25.98 -7.52 -17.95
CA LYS A 147 27.02 -8.10 -17.09
C LYS A 147 27.07 -7.45 -15.72
N TYR A 148 27.07 -6.12 -15.67
CA TYR A 148 27.10 -5.29 -14.45
C TYR A 148 26.66 -3.86 -14.80
N VAL A 149 26.38 -3.06 -13.79
CA VAL A 149 26.18 -1.61 -13.91
C VAL A 149 27.45 -0.91 -13.46
N SER A 150 28.11 -0.18 -14.37
CA SER A 150 29.38 0.50 -14.07
C SER A 150 29.19 1.81 -13.35
N ARG A 151 28.05 2.48 -13.55
CA ARG A 151 27.73 3.76 -12.91
C ARG A 151 26.22 3.88 -12.70
N TRP A 152 25.83 4.27 -11.50
CA TRP A 152 24.46 4.62 -11.15
C TRP A 152 24.21 6.13 -11.25
N MET A 153 22.94 6.52 -11.23
CA MET A 153 22.53 7.92 -11.16
C MET A 153 23.13 8.59 -9.91
N GLY A 154 23.63 9.82 -10.08
CA GLY A 154 24.25 10.62 -9.02
C GLY A 154 25.54 11.29 -9.48
N ASN A 155 26.05 12.25 -8.72
CA ASN A 155 27.30 12.99 -9.00
C ASN A 155 27.37 13.54 -10.46
N GLY A 156 26.25 14.12 -10.94
CA GLY A 156 26.14 14.67 -12.30
C GLY A 156 25.85 13.64 -13.40
N HIS A 157 25.67 12.36 -13.07
CA HIS A 157 25.24 11.31 -13.98
C HIS A 157 23.72 11.10 -13.87
N ARG A 158 23.01 11.16 -15.01
CA ARG A 158 21.54 11.20 -15.04
C ARG A 158 20.87 9.84 -15.02
N GLY A 159 21.60 8.75 -15.28
CA GLY A 159 21.03 7.43 -15.45
C GLY A 159 21.89 6.31 -14.89
N ALA A 160 21.71 5.12 -15.45
CA ALA A 160 22.51 3.93 -15.18
C ALA A 160 23.28 3.49 -16.41
N ASP A 161 24.58 3.24 -16.27
CA ASP A 161 25.44 2.70 -17.33
C ASP A 161 25.45 1.17 -17.25
N ILE A 162 24.63 0.53 -18.08
CA ILE A 162 24.36 -0.90 -18.08
C ILE A 162 25.31 -1.60 -19.05
N CYS A 163 26.37 -2.19 -18.54
CA CYS A 163 27.41 -2.84 -19.33
C CYS A 163 26.98 -4.21 -19.86
N ALA A 164 27.09 -4.39 -21.17
CA ALA A 164 26.82 -5.63 -21.87
C ALA A 164 27.75 -5.81 -23.07
N ALA A 165 27.71 -6.99 -23.70
CA ALA A 165 28.46 -7.20 -24.94
C ALA A 165 27.91 -6.32 -26.06
N TYR A 166 28.79 -5.95 -27.01
CA TYR A 166 28.36 -5.26 -28.25
C TYR A 166 27.30 -6.07 -28.96
N GLY A 167 26.21 -5.41 -29.41
CA GLY A 167 25.10 -6.07 -30.09
C GLY A 167 24.09 -6.75 -29.17
N THR A 168 24.27 -6.70 -27.83
CA THR A 168 23.25 -7.20 -26.89
C THR A 168 21.94 -6.46 -27.10
N PRO A 169 20.78 -7.14 -27.20
CA PRO A 169 19.49 -6.48 -27.38
C PRO A 169 19.14 -5.51 -26.25
N ILE A 170 18.59 -4.36 -26.64
CA ILE A 170 17.98 -3.37 -25.74
C ILE A 170 16.49 -3.38 -25.99
N TYR A 171 15.71 -3.45 -24.92
CA TYR A 171 14.25 -3.55 -24.95
C TYR A 171 13.58 -2.33 -24.34
N ALA A 172 12.37 -2.01 -24.80
CA ALA A 172 11.52 -1.00 -24.19
C ALA A 172 11.14 -1.42 -22.77
N SER A 173 11.43 -0.57 -21.80
CA SER A 173 11.15 -0.86 -20.36
C SER A 173 9.67 -0.92 -20.04
N ASP A 174 8.84 -0.20 -20.79
CA ASP A 174 7.37 -0.28 -20.74
C ASP A 174 6.81 0.06 -22.13
N SER A 175 5.52 -0.16 -22.36
CA SER A 175 4.84 0.26 -23.58
C SER A 175 4.84 1.78 -23.69
N GLY A 176 4.84 2.30 -24.91
CA GLY A 176 4.88 3.74 -25.15
C GLY A 176 5.02 4.10 -26.61
N THR A 177 5.34 5.36 -26.87
CA THR A 177 5.60 5.89 -28.20
C THR A 177 7.01 6.45 -28.28
N VAL A 178 7.74 6.07 -29.30
CA VAL A 178 9.08 6.61 -29.57
C VAL A 178 8.96 8.09 -29.93
N ILE A 179 9.46 8.97 -29.05
CA ILE A 179 9.43 10.43 -29.26
C ILE A 179 10.71 10.94 -29.91
N ALA A 180 11.82 10.18 -29.79
CA ALA A 180 13.07 10.46 -30.50
C ALA A 180 13.79 9.13 -30.82
N ALA A 181 14.37 9.05 -32.04
CA ALA A 181 15.25 7.98 -32.48
C ALA A 181 16.23 8.55 -33.47
N GLY A 182 17.54 8.54 -33.14
CA GLY A 182 18.55 9.17 -34.00
C GLY A 182 19.90 9.35 -33.33
N TRP A 183 20.62 10.36 -33.76
CA TRP A 183 21.98 10.66 -33.30
C TRP A 183 22.03 11.94 -32.46
N HIS A 184 22.74 11.85 -31.33
CA HIS A 184 23.08 13.00 -30.50
C HIS A 184 24.58 12.97 -30.17
N TYR A 185 25.25 14.12 -30.15
CA TYR A 185 26.72 14.19 -30.00
C TYR A 185 27.23 13.51 -28.71
N SER A 186 26.46 13.56 -27.62
CA SER A 186 26.80 12.92 -26.35
C SER A 186 26.26 11.50 -26.27
N TYR A 187 24.96 11.30 -26.51
CA TYR A 187 24.30 9.99 -26.41
C TYR A 187 24.62 9.01 -27.52
N GLY A 188 25.23 9.49 -28.64
CA GLY A 188 25.40 8.67 -29.84
C GLY A 188 24.05 8.30 -30.45
N ASN A 189 23.90 7.07 -30.91
CA ASN A 189 22.61 6.54 -31.31
C ASN A 189 21.75 6.35 -30.05
N TYR A 190 20.56 6.95 -30.03
CA TYR A 190 19.66 6.91 -28.88
C TYR A 190 18.20 6.78 -29.29
N VAL A 191 17.40 6.28 -28.38
CA VAL A 191 15.95 6.21 -28.44
C VAL A 191 15.38 6.81 -27.17
N GLU A 192 14.33 7.61 -27.30
CA GLU A 192 13.54 8.11 -26.19
C GLU A 192 12.08 7.70 -26.37
N ILE A 193 11.47 7.17 -25.33
CA ILE A 193 10.07 6.66 -25.32
C ILE A 193 9.28 7.45 -24.30
N ASP A 194 8.14 7.99 -24.72
CA ASP A 194 7.11 8.56 -23.84
C ASP A 194 6.07 7.47 -23.55
N HIS A 195 5.85 7.19 -22.28
CA HIS A 195 4.93 6.14 -21.84
C HIS A 195 3.51 6.67 -21.59
N GLY A 196 3.27 8.00 -21.76
CA GLY A 196 1.94 8.61 -21.66
C GLY A 196 1.35 8.73 -20.26
N ASN A 197 2.07 8.22 -19.26
CA ASN A 197 1.68 8.22 -17.84
C ASN A 197 2.57 9.14 -16.99
N GLY A 198 3.21 10.14 -17.61
CA GLY A 198 4.18 11.04 -17.01
C GLY A 198 5.61 10.53 -17.01
N TYR A 199 5.84 9.26 -17.36
CA TYR A 199 7.20 8.70 -17.48
C TYR A 199 7.72 8.75 -18.91
N LYS A 200 9.02 8.96 -19.00
CA LYS A 200 9.81 8.80 -20.23
C LYS A 200 11.07 7.99 -19.93
N THR A 201 11.54 7.24 -20.91
CA THR A 201 12.80 6.51 -20.80
C THR A 201 13.70 6.83 -22.00
N LEU A 202 15.00 6.93 -21.74
CA LEU A 202 16.04 7.17 -22.75
C LEU A 202 17.06 6.05 -22.70
N TYR A 203 17.46 5.59 -23.90
CA TYR A 203 18.43 4.51 -24.13
C TYR A 203 19.49 5.00 -25.09
N ALA A 204 20.74 5.06 -24.67
CA ALA A 204 21.81 5.67 -25.43
C ALA A 204 23.00 4.73 -25.71
N HIS A 205 23.97 5.26 -26.47
CA HIS A 205 25.20 4.59 -26.91
C HIS A 205 24.96 3.33 -27.75
N MET A 206 23.81 3.25 -28.41
CA MET A 206 23.42 2.08 -29.20
C MET A 206 24.37 1.88 -30.40
N SER A 207 24.65 0.62 -30.73
CA SER A 207 25.29 0.26 -32.02
C SER A 207 24.30 0.38 -33.18
N ARG A 208 23.03 0.06 -32.94
CA ARG A 208 21.95 0.09 -33.94
C ARG A 208 20.60 0.43 -33.29
N ILE A 209 19.85 1.29 -33.96
CA ILE A 209 18.48 1.64 -33.64
C ILE A 209 17.56 0.76 -34.50
N LEU A 210 16.52 0.18 -33.93
CA LEU A 210 15.57 -0.72 -34.62
C LEU A 210 14.16 -0.14 -34.73
N VAL A 211 13.93 1.05 -34.19
CA VAL A 211 12.64 1.74 -34.17
C VAL A 211 12.75 3.14 -34.75
N SER A 212 11.62 3.74 -35.08
CA SER A 212 11.56 5.09 -35.65
C SER A 212 10.73 6.01 -34.77
N GLN A 213 10.98 7.32 -34.85
CA GLN A 213 10.16 8.33 -34.18
C GLN A 213 8.70 8.21 -34.61
N GLY A 214 7.78 8.26 -33.64
CA GLY A 214 6.34 8.08 -33.83
C GLY A 214 5.89 6.62 -33.77
N GLN A 215 6.80 5.66 -33.72
CA GLN A 215 6.46 4.24 -33.60
C GLN A 215 5.93 3.91 -32.19
N ALA A 216 4.80 3.22 -32.14
CA ALA A 216 4.30 2.60 -30.90
C ALA A 216 5.08 1.31 -30.62
N VAL A 217 5.51 1.14 -29.38
CA VAL A 217 6.23 -0.04 -28.89
C VAL A 217 5.54 -0.64 -27.67
N SER A 218 5.61 -1.95 -27.56
CA SER A 218 5.18 -2.67 -26.35
C SER A 218 6.32 -2.82 -25.38
N LYS A 219 6.03 -3.02 -24.11
CA LYS A 219 7.00 -3.50 -23.13
C LYS A 219 7.72 -4.73 -23.67
N MET A 220 9.05 -4.77 -23.56
CA MET A 220 9.90 -5.82 -24.08
C MET A 220 10.00 -5.92 -25.61
N ASP A 221 9.49 -4.95 -26.38
CA ASP A 221 9.87 -4.86 -27.79
C ASP A 221 11.35 -4.47 -27.90
N GLN A 222 12.09 -5.14 -28.78
CA GLN A 222 13.49 -4.79 -29.03
C GLN A 222 13.58 -3.46 -29.80
N ILE A 223 14.23 -2.46 -29.19
CA ILE A 223 14.33 -1.10 -29.73
C ILE A 223 15.72 -0.77 -30.29
N GLY A 224 16.72 -1.58 -29.95
CA GLY A 224 18.09 -1.37 -30.41
C GLY A 224 19.05 -2.42 -29.88
N GLU A 225 20.34 -2.12 -30.02
CA GLU A 225 21.44 -3.00 -29.62
C GLU A 225 22.52 -2.19 -28.90
N VAL A 226 23.12 -2.79 -27.86
CA VAL A 226 24.22 -2.19 -27.08
C VAL A 226 25.42 -1.88 -27.98
N GLY A 227 26.00 -0.70 -27.79
CA GLY A 227 27.19 -0.25 -28.47
C GLY A 227 28.06 0.64 -27.59
N SER A 228 28.80 1.52 -28.24
CA SER A 228 29.69 2.52 -27.63
C SER A 228 29.76 3.77 -28.49
N THR A 229 28.62 4.21 -29.04
CA THR A 229 28.54 5.39 -29.89
C THR A 229 28.43 6.68 -29.07
N GLY A 230 28.77 7.83 -29.63
CA GLY A 230 28.78 9.11 -28.94
C GLY A 230 29.91 9.24 -27.91
N ASN A 231 29.65 9.87 -26.77
CA ASN A 231 30.64 10.05 -25.71
C ASN A 231 30.64 8.84 -24.77
N SER A 232 31.23 7.74 -25.20
CA SER A 232 31.26 6.46 -24.48
C SER A 232 32.68 5.88 -24.49
N THR A 233 33.08 5.25 -23.37
CA THR A 233 34.40 4.62 -23.19
C THR A 233 34.37 3.09 -23.30
N GLY A 234 33.21 2.50 -23.51
CA GLY A 234 33.03 1.04 -23.60
C GLY A 234 31.58 0.64 -23.86
N ASN A 235 31.37 -0.63 -24.18
CA ASN A 235 30.03 -1.12 -24.52
C ASN A 235 29.09 -1.11 -23.34
N HIS A 236 28.07 -0.25 -23.38
CA HIS A 236 27.01 -0.15 -22.40
C HIS A 236 25.75 0.49 -23.01
N CYS A 237 24.62 0.31 -22.37
CA CYS A 237 23.43 1.12 -22.55
C CYS A 237 23.38 2.15 -21.42
N HIS A 238 23.47 3.43 -21.75
CA HIS A 238 23.14 4.48 -20.78
C HIS A 238 21.62 4.61 -20.76
N PHE A 239 21.01 4.35 -19.60
CA PHE A 239 19.57 4.32 -19.39
C PHE A 239 19.13 5.40 -18.42
N GLU A 240 18.23 6.26 -18.85
CA GLU A 240 17.61 7.29 -18.02
C GLU A 240 16.11 7.08 -17.92
N MET A 241 15.52 7.45 -16.77
CA MET A 241 14.08 7.47 -16.55
C MET A 241 13.69 8.83 -15.97
N TYR A 242 12.66 9.45 -16.52
CA TYR A 242 12.13 10.73 -16.11
C TYR A 242 10.68 10.58 -15.67
N TYR A 243 10.29 11.35 -14.66
CA TYR A 243 8.90 11.51 -14.27
C TYR A 243 8.53 13.00 -14.31
N ASN A 244 7.50 13.36 -15.08
CA ASN A 244 7.08 14.75 -15.29
C ASN A 244 8.23 15.68 -15.75
N ASN A 245 9.13 15.15 -16.61
CA ASN A 245 10.32 15.82 -17.15
C ASN A 245 11.41 16.18 -16.11
N VAL A 246 11.45 15.51 -14.98
CA VAL A 246 12.47 15.66 -13.93
C VAL A 246 13.32 14.41 -13.83
#